data_b5f1cd8693613756c831faa73e178888
#
_entry.id   b5f1cd8693613756c831faa73e178888
#
_cell.length_a   1.000
_cell.length_b   1.000
_cell.length_c   1.000
_cell.angle_alpha   90.00
_cell.angle_beta   90.00
_cell.angle_gamma   90.00
#
_symmetry.space_group_name_H-M   'P 1'
#
loop_
_entity.id
_entity.type
_entity.pdbx_description
1 polymer ?
#
loop_
_entity_poly.entity_id
_entity_poly.type
_entity_poly.pdbx_seq_one_letter_code
_entity_poly.pdbx_strand_id
1 'polypeptide(L)'
;MRKQSNTLNFEGQNIYVGIDVHLKSWTVSILSEYLHHKTFVQPPSPEALSSYLHAHFPNGNYLSAYEAGFSGFWAHYKLVEMGIQNIVVNPADVSTSQKERLQKTDAVDSRKIARSLRNNELTAIHVPCRETLEIRTLLRSRDALVRDLARMKQRVKAFLYYYGIDYPEEFQHSGTHWSRAFMNWLRNGIRMDTEEGGAGLSLLLDSVESQRRLLLEATRKLRALSRSDGYATDYELLRSVPGIGMITALSLLAELEDIRRFANSDRLAGYIGLIPTSHSTGEKDNRGR
;
A
#
# COMPACT_ATOMS: atom_id res chain seq x y z
N MET A 1 33.79 -32.04 38.87
CA MET A 1 32.64 -31.13 38.96
C MET A 1 31.96 -31.05 37.58
N ARG A 2 30.76 -31.66 37.44
CA ARG A 2 29.93 -31.49 36.21
C ARG A 2 29.42 -30.07 36.20
N LYS A 3 29.73 -29.26 35.18
CA LYS A 3 29.05 -28.01 34.91
C LYS A 3 27.59 -28.35 34.61
N GLN A 4 26.67 -28.02 35.51
CA GLN A 4 25.26 -27.96 35.19
C GLN A 4 25.10 -26.87 34.12
N SER A 5 24.87 -27.25 32.87
CA SER A 5 24.39 -26.35 31.85
C SER A 5 22.93 -26.05 32.23
N ASN A 6 22.67 -24.91 32.89
CA ASN A 6 21.36 -24.35 32.96
C ASN A 6 20.94 -23.99 31.53
N THR A 7 20.28 -24.92 30.85
CA THR A 7 19.58 -24.65 29.60
C THR A 7 18.47 -23.67 29.93
N LEU A 8 18.57 -22.46 29.44
CA LEU A 8 17.48 -21.47 29.51
C LEU A 8 16.23 -22.11 28.90
N ASN A 9 15.10 -22.03 29.59
CA ASN A 9 13.81 -22.49 29.11
C ASN A 9 12.76 -21.41 29.38
N PHE A 10 12.05 -21.00 28.34
CA PHE A 10 10.99 -19.98 28.39
C PHE A 10 9.60 -20.56 28.14
N GLU A 11 9.41 -21.86 28.37
CA GLU A 11 8.14 -22.55 28.23
C GLU A 11 7.04 -21.83 29.03
N GLY A 12 5.92 -21.52 28.37
CA GLY A 12 4.78 -20.79 28.96
C GLY A 12 5.01 -19.27 29.12
N GLN A 13 6.19 -18.75 28.78
CA GLN A 13 6.45 -17.30 28.86
C GLN A 13 6.22 -16.62 27.51
N ASN A 14 5.61 -15.44 27.56
CA ASN A 14 5.45 -14.59 26.41
C ASN A 14 6.71 -13.75 26.18
N ILE A 15 7.19 -13.75 24.94
CA ILE A 15 8.31 -12.94 24.46
C ILE A 15 7.76 -11.92 23.47
N TYR A 16 7.79 -10.66 23.85
CA TYR A 16 7.24 -9.54 23.09
C TYR A 16 8.32 -8.86 22.26
N VAL A 17 8.10 -8.80 20.97
CA VAL A 17 9.07 -8.31 19.97
C VAL A 17 8.50 -7.13 19.23
N GLY A 18 9.08 -5.94 19.43
CA GLY A 18 8.79 -4.76 18.63
C GLY A 18 9.82 -4.62 17.51
N ILE A 19 9.35 -4.44 16.31
CA ILE A 19 10.20 -4.35 15.12
C ILE A 19 9.97 -2.99 14.46
N ASP A 20 11.04 -2.21 14.34
CA ASP A 20 11.06 -1.06 13.46
C ASP A 20 11.66 -1.49 12.12
N VAL A 21 10.82 -1.52 11.09
CA VAL A 21 11.13 -2.14 9.80
C VAL A 21 11.67 -1.10 8.83
N HIS A 22 12.92 -1.24 8.44
CA HIS A 22 13.56 -0.45 7.40
C HIS A 22 14.04 -1.31 6.23
N LEU A 23 14.30 -0.69 5.07
CA LEU A 23 14.68 -1.37 3.84
C LEU A 23 15.99 -2.17 4.00
N LYS A 24 16.97 -1.62 4.72
CA LYS A 24 18.32 -2.19 4.84
C LYS A 24 18.58 -2.91 6.16
N SER A 25 17.77 -2.65 7.17
CA SER A 25 17.94 -3.21 8.50
C SER A 25 16.65 -3.13 9.30
N TRP A 26 16.49 -4.02 10.27
CA TRP A 26 15.45 -3.95 11.28
C TRP A 26 16.05 -3.64 12.62
N THR A 27 15.45 -2.71 13.36
CA THR A 27 15.75 -2.53 14.77
C THR A 27 14.71 -3.29 15.58
N VAL A 28 15.21 -4.22 16.40
CA VAL A 28 14.39 -5.18 17.15
C VAL A 28 14.58 -4.94 18.63
N SER A 29 13.48 -4.83 19.36
CA SER A 29 13.47 -4.78 20.83
C SER A 29 12.72 -5.98 21.37
N ILE A 30 13.31 -6.69 22.34
CA ILE A 30 12.76 -7.89 22.93
C ILE A 30 12.50 -7.66 24.42
N LEU A 31 11.27 -7.93 24.84
CA LEU A 31 10.79 -7.85 26.20
C LEU A 31 10.18 -9.22 26.62
N SER A 32 10.33 -9.60 27.89
CA SER A 32 9.44 -10.55 28.54
C SER A 32 8.44 -9.80 29.42
N GLU A 33 7.66 -10.51 30.22
CA GLU A 33 6.65 -9.90 31.09
C GLU A 33 7.19 -8.74 31.93
N TYR A 34 8.38 -8.93 32.53
CA TYR A 34 8.96 -7.99 33.50
C TYR A 34 10.26 -7.36 33.06
N LEU A 35 10.91 -7.85 32.02
CA LEU A 35 12.28 -7.49 31.67
C LEU A 35 12.39 -7.04 30.20
N HIS A 36 13.12 -5.94 30.00
CA HIS A 36 13.67 -5.60 28.67
C HIS A 36 15.00 -6.34 28.49
N HIS A 37 15.03 -7.31 27.59
CA HIS A 37 16.22 -8.13 27.36
C HIS A 37 17.25 -7.41 26.49
N LYS A 38 16.85 -6.97 25.32
CA LYS A 38 17.79 -6.38 24.35
C LYS A 38 17.08 -5.54 23.29
N THR A 39 17.79 -4.51 22.82
CA THR A 39 17.50 -3.83 21.56
C THR A 39 18.73 -3.96 20.66
N PHE A 40 18.57 -4.35 19.41
CA PHE A 40 19.67 -4.56 18.46
C PHE A 40 19.19 -4.35 17.03
N VAL A 41 20.16 -4.18 16.14
CA VAL A 41 19.93 -4.05 14.70
C VAL A 41 20.30 -5.37 14.03
N GLN A 42 19.47 -5.82 13.10
CA GLN A 42 19.69 -7.03 12.30
C GLN A 42 19.42 -6.77 10.81
N PRO A 43 19.83 -7.68 9.91
CA PRO A 43 19.36 -7.67 8.52
C PRO A 43 17.84 -7.72 8.45
N PRO A 44 17.20 -7.21 7.36
CA PRO A 44 15.76 -7.23 7.17
C PRO A 44 15.27 -8.66 6.80
N SER A 45 15.41 -9.60 7.74
CA SER A 45 15.14 -11.02 7.57
C SER A 45 14.31 -11.57 8.73
N PRO A 46 13.09 -12.06 8.46
CA PRO A 46 12.29 -12.83 9.41
C PRO A 46 13.02 -14.09 9.90
N GLU A 47 13.79 -14.74 9.02
CA GLU A 47 14.56 -15.94 9.33
C GLU A 47 15.64 -15.67 10.39
N ALA A 48 16.35 -14.52 10.24
CA ALA A 48 17.34 -14.11 11.23
C ALA A 48 16.70 -13.84 12.60
N LEU A 49 15.52 -13.19 12.61
CA LEU A 49 14.78 -12.95 13.84
C LEU A 49 14.30 -14.26 14.48
N SER A 50 13.70 -15.14 13.69
CA SER A 50 13.24 -16.44 14.17
C SER A 50 14.37 -17.26 14.77
N SER A 51 15.51 -17.35 14.06
CA SER A 51 16.71 -18.06 14.56
C SER A 51 17.21 -17.47 15.88
N TYR A 52 17.23 -16.14 15.98
CA TYR A 52 17.64 -15.45 17.20
C TYR A 52 16.70 -15.76 18.36
N LEU A 53 15.38 -15.73 18.15
CA LEU A 53 14.38 -16.00 19.17
C LEU A 53 14.49 -17.45 19.68
N HIS A 54 14.57 -18.43 18.79
CA HIS A 54 14.70 -19.84 19.18
C HIS A 54 16.00 -20.14 19.93
N ALA A 55 17.12 -19.46 19.54
CA ALA A 55 18.41 -19.65 20.20
C ALA A 55 18.47 -19.03 21.62
N HIS A 56 17.82 -17.89 21.84
CA HIS A 56 17.97 -17.13 23.08
C HIS A 56 16.77 -17.24 24.01
N PHE A 57 15.60 -17.63 23.49
CA PHE A 57 14.33 -17.79 24.22
C PHE A 57 13.65 -19.12 23.88
N PRO A 58 14.35 -20.25 24.03
CA PRO A 58 13.82 -21.55 23.61
C PRO A 58 12.50 -21.88 24.32
N ASN A 59 11.54 -22.41 23.55
CA ASN A 59 10.19 -22.79 23.97
C ASN A 59 9.29 -21.62 24.42
N GLY A 60 9.69 -20.36 24.19
CA GLY A 60 8.86 -19.18 24.48
C GLY A 60 7.71 -19.02 23.48
N ASN A 61 6.65 -18.33 23.90
CA ASN A 61 5.58 -17.88 23.02
C ASN A 61 5.99 -16.55 22.39
N TYR A 62 6.29 -16.53 21.09
CA TYR A 62 6.75 -15.33 20.42
C TYR A 62 5.59 -14.51 19.87
N LEU A 63 5.47 -13.27 20.38
CA LEU A 63 4.52 -12.28 19.91
C LEU A 63 5.30 -11.10 19.33
N SER A 64 4.99 -10.69 18.12
CA SER A 64 5.69 -9.60 17.47
C SER A 64 4.73 -8.56 16.87
N ALA A 65 5.19 -7.32 16.76
CA ALA A 65 4.46 -6.26 16.11
C ALA A 65 5.40 -5.33 15.33
N TYR A 66 4.90 -4.77 14.23
CA TYR A 66 5.54 -3.68 13.51
C TYR A 66 4.49 -2.72 12.93
N GLU A 67 4.91 -1.48 12.65
CA GLU A 67 4.05 -0.44 12.08
C GLU A 67 3.83 -0.66 10.58
N ALA A 68 2.58 -0.49 10.12
CA ALA A 68 2.25 -0.49 8.71
C ALA A 68 3.00 0.64 7.97
N GLY A 69 3.59 0.33 6.84
CA GLY A 69 4.37 1.29 6.08
C GLY A 69 4.76 0.76 4.69
N PHE A 70 5.82 1.32 4.15
CA PHE A 70 6.33 0.99 2.81
C PHE A 70 6.71 -0.50 2.63
N SER A 71 7.03 -1.18 3.72
CA SER A 71 7.38 -2.61 3.72
C SER A 71 6.18 -3.53 3.44
N GLY A 72 4.94 -3.02 3.51
CA GLY A 72 3.74 -3.84 3.35
C GLY A 72 3.66 -4.97 4.38
N PHE A 73 3.21 -6.16 3.92
CA PHE A 73 2.86 -7.28 4.80
C PHE A 73 3.74 -8.53 4.64
N TRP A 74 4.78 -8.48 3.79
CA TRP A 74 5.60 -9.66 3.52
C TRP A 74 6.27 -10.23 4.77
N ALA A 75 6.73 -9.35 5.67
CA ALA A 75 7.35 -9.75 6.93
C ALA A 75 6.33 -10.45 7.85
N HIS A 76 5.10 -9.94 7.91
CA HIS A 76 4.01 -10.56 8.67
C HIS A 76 3.77 -12.01 8.22
N TYR A 77 3.58 -12.24 6.92
CA TYR A 77 3.35 -13.60 6.42
C TYR A 77 4.49 -14.55 6.77
N LYS A 78 5.74 -14.09 6.62
CA LYS A 78 6.92 -14.91 6.93
C LYS A 78 7.05 -15.23 8.41
N LEU A 79 6.82 -14.24 9.28
CA LEU A 79 6.86 -14.45 10.73
C LEU A 79 5.80 -15.44 11.19
N VAL A 80 4.57 -15.32 10.67
CA VAL A 80 3.48 -16.24 10.97
C VAL A 80 3.77 -17.66 10.45
N GLU A 81 4.32 -17.81 9.24
CA GLU A 81 4.78 -19.10 8.68
C GLU A 81 5.83 -19.78 9.58
N MET A 82 6.63 -18.99 10.33
CA MET A 82 7.65 -19.47 11.27
C MET A 82 7.12 -19.69 12.69
N GLY A 83 5.81 -19.60 12.92
CA GLY A 83 5.18 -19.80 14.23
C GLY A 83 5.27 -18.61 15.18
N ILE A 84 5.69 -17.43 14.69
CA ILE A 84 5.69 -16.21 15.47
C ILE A 84 4.34 -15.50 15.29
N GLN A 85 3.60 -15.31 16.37
CA GLN A 85 2.37 -14.52 16.33
C GLN A 85 2.72 -13.07 16.01
N ASN A 86 2.34 -12.59 14.84
CA ASN A 86 2.68 -11.24 14.40
C ASN A 86 1.41 -10.42 14.12
N ILE A 87 1.40 -9.19 14.60
CA ILE A 87 0.40 -8.18 14.23
C ILE A 87 1.06 -7.01 13.52
N VAL A 88 0.34 -6.42 12.58
CA VAL A 88 0.70 -5.14 11.96
C VAL A 88 -0.23 -4.08 12.53
N VAL A 89 0.33 -2.94 12.90
CA VAL A 89 -0.41 -1.88 13.58
C VAL A 89 -0.36 -0.57 12.81
N ASN A 90 -1.38 0.27 13.01
CA ASN A 90 -1.34 1.62 12.45
C ASN A 90 -0.35 2.48 13.27
N PRO A 91 0.59 3.20 12.63
CA PRO A 91 1.50 4.10 13.33
C PRO A 91 0.80 5.13 14.22
N ALA A 92 -0.42 5.56 13.85
CA ALA A 92 -1.22 6.50 14.64
C ALA A 92 -1.72 5.93 15.97
N ASP A 93 -1.83 4.60 16.09
CA ASP A 93 -2.35 3.93 17.28
C ASP A 93 -1.25 3.61 18.31
N VAL A 94 0.02 3.79 17.94
CA VAL A 94 1.15 3.54 18.83
C VAL A 94 1.38 4.77 19.71
N SER A 95 1.04 4.64 20.99
CA SER A 95 1.16 5.73 21.98
C SER A 95 2.57 6.31 22.03
N THR A 96 2.69 7.64 21.85
CA THR A 96 3.97 8.32 21.85
C THR A 96 3.95 9.44 22.90
N SER A 97 4.83 9.35 23.92
CA SER A 97 4.99 10.41 24.89
C SER A 97 5.64 11.65 24.27
N GLN A 98 5.44 12.83 24.89
CA GLN A 98 6.10 14.07 24.42
C GLN A 98 7.63 13.95 24.39
N LYS A 99 8.22 13.24 25.36
CA LYS A 99 9.67 13.01 25.44
C LYS A 99 10.18 12.14 24.29
N GLU A 100 9.44 11.11 23.90
CA GLU A 100 9.76 10.22 22.78
C GLU A 100 9.66 10.94 21.43
N ARG A 101 8.77 11.94 21.31
CA ARG A 101 8.70 12.81 20.12
C ARG A 101 9.97 13.63 19.89
N LEU A 102 10.63 14.03 20.97
CA LEU A 102 11.84 14.83 20.91
C LEU A 102 13.12 14.00 20.68
N GLN A 103 13.06 12.70 20.96
CA GLN A 103 14.18 11.76 20.80
C GLN A 103 13.78 10.56 19.93
N LYS A 104 13.36 10.84 18.70
CA LYS A 104 12.99 9.79 17.76
C LYS A 104 14.25 9.06 17.28
N THR A 105 14.35 7.77 17.62
CA THR A 105 15.36 6.83 17.11
C THR A 105 14.70 5.48 16.92
N ASP A 106 15.18 4.69 15.96
CA ASP A 106 14.66 3.35 15.66
C ASP A 106 14.65 2.44 16.91
N ALA A 107 15.64 2.60 17.82
CA ALA A 107 15.70 1.88 19.09
C ALA A 107 14.58 2.29 20.07
N VAL A 108 14.16 3.55 20.06
CA VAL A 108 13.02 4.03 20.86
C VAL A 108 11.72 3.52 20.25
N ASP A 109 11.59 3.58 18.92
CA ASP A 109 10.36 3.17 18.23
C ASP A 109 10.14 1.65 18.35
N SER A 110 11.16 0.81 18.13
CA SER A 110 11.04 -0.65 18.33
C SER A 110 10.70 -1.03 19.79
N ARG A 111 11.29 -0.33 20.77
CA ARG A 111 11.01 -0.58 22.19
C ARG A 111 9.59 -0.14 22.57
N LYS A 112 9.13 0.95 22.02
CA LYS A 112 7.77 1.46 22.21
C LYS A 112 6.75 0.43 21.70
N ILE A 113 6.94 -0.09 20.49
CA ILE A 113 6.10 -1.13 19.91
C ILE A 113 6.08 -2.38 20.80
N ALA A 114 7.25 -2.86 21.25
CA ALA A 114 7.32 -4.05 22.11
C ALA A 114 6.62 -3.83 23.45
N ARG A 115 6.74 -2.64 24.05
CA ARG A 115 6.07 -2.27 25.30
C ARG A 115 4.56 -2.21 25.14
N SER A 116 4.08 -1.53 24.10
CA SER A 116 2.64 -1.45 23.82
C SER A 116 2.03 -2.80 23.48
N LEU A 117 2.79 -3.68 22.78
CA LEU A 117 2.38 -5.06 22.53
C LEU A 117 2.23 -5.84 23.85
N ARG A 118 3.21 -5.77 24.75
CA ARG A 118 3.17 -6.40 26.07
C ARG A 118 1.98 -5.92 26.91
N ASN A 119 1.68 -4.64 26.85
CA ASN A 119 0.60 -4.02 27.61
C ASN A 119 -0.79 -4.24 26.98
N ASN A 120 -0.87 -4.97 25.85
CA ASN A 120 -2.10 -5.16 25.05
C ASN A 120 -2.79 -3.84 24.65
N GLU A 121 -1.99 -2.82 24.32
CA GLU A 121 -2.46 -1.48 23.90
C GLU A 121 -2.58 -1.36 22.37
N LEU A 122 -2.08 -2.34 21.62
CA LEU A 122 -2.04 -2.30 20.16
C LEU A 122 -3.27 -2.94 19.54
N THR A 123 -3.84 -2.26 18.55
CA THR A 123 -4.91 -2.81 17.71
C THR A 123 -4.33 -3.26 16.38
N ALA A 124 -4.48 -4.55 16.06
CA ALA A 124 -4.05 -5.09 14.78
C ALA A 124 -4.89 -4.51 13.64
N ILE A 125 -4.22 -4.06 12.57
CA ILE A 125 -4.92 -3.78 11.32
C ILE A 125 -5.21 -5.08 10.59
N HIS A 126 -6.22 -5.05 9.72
CA HIS A 126 -6.49 -6.17 8.84
C HIS A 126 -5.35 -6.35 7.84
N VAL A 127 -4.75 -7.53 7.81
CA VAL A 127 -3.77 -7.95 6.81
C VAL A 127 -4.50 -8.73 5.74
N PRO A 128 -4.61 -8.24 4.50
CA PRO A 128 -5.27 -8.93 3.40
C PRO A 128 -4.58 -10.25 3.07
N CYS A 129 -5.26 -11.18 2.42
CA CYS A 129 -4.57 -12.35 1.87
C CYS A 129 -3.64 -11.95 0.71
N ARG A 130 -2.68 -12.82 0.36
CA ARG A 130 -1.68 -12.53 -0.68
C ARG A 130 -2.34 -12.29 -2.05
N GLU A 131 -3.34 -13.08 -2.39
CA GLU A 131 -4.09 -12.93 -3.65
C GLU A 131 -4.73 -11.55 -3.76
N THR A 132 -5.39 -11.08 -2.69
CA THR A 132 -5.98 -9.74 -2.65
C THR A 132 -4.93 -8.65 -2.84
N LEU A 133 -3.72 -8.79 -2.26
CA LEU A 133 -2.63 -7.83 -2.47
C LEU A 133 -2.16 -7.79 -3.93
N GLU A 134 -2.09 -8.93 -4.61
CA GLU A 134 -1.73 -9.01 -6.02
C GLU A 134 -2.79 -8.33 -6.90
N ILE A 135 -4.07 -8.54 -6.58
CA ILE A 135 -5.18 -7.86 -7.27
C ILE A 135 -5.14 -6.34 -7.04
N ARG A 136 -4.90 -5.89 -5.79
CA ARG A 136 -4.68 -4.46 -5.49
C ARG A 136 -3.52 -3.89 -6.29
N THR A 137 -2.45 -4.67 -6.48
CA THR A 137 -1.30 -4.25 -7.30
C THR A 137 -1.70 -4.04 -8.75
N LEU A 138 -2.52 -4.93 -9.34
CA LEU A 138 -3.02 -4.77 -10.71
C LEU A 138 -3.92 -3.52 -10.85
N LEU A 139 -4.82 -3.28 -9.89
CA LEU A 139 -5.67 -2.08 -9.85
C LEU A 139 -4.85 -0.80 -9.76
N ARG A 140 -3.90 -0.75 -8.83
CA ARG A 140 -3.01 0.41 -8.62
C ARG A 140 -2.09 0.66 -9.83
N SER A 141 -1.61 -0.42 -10.47
CA SER A 141 -0.82 -0.31 -11.70
C SER A 141 -1.65 0.29 -12.84
N ARG A 142 -2.90 -0.15 -13.00
CA ARG A 142 -3.82 0.44 -13.99
C ARG A 142 -4.06 1.94 -13.71
N ASP A 143 -4.25 2.32 -12.46
CA ASP A 143 -4.45 3.73 -12.08
C ASP A 143 -3.20 4.59 -12.29
N ALA A 144 -2.02 4.03 -12.05
CA ALA A 144 -0.76 4.67 -12.40
C ALA A 144 -0.67 4.91 -13.92
N LEU A 145 -0.99 3.89 -14.73
CA LEU A 145 -1.01 4.02 -16.19
C LEU A 145 -1.98 5.08 -16.70
N VAL A 146 -3.15 5.26 -16.05
CA VAL A 146 -4.09 6.35 -16.39
C VAL A 146 -3.45 7.71 -16.16
N ARG A 147 -2.82 7.91 -15.00
CA ARG A 147 -2.13 9.17 -14.68
C ARG A 147 -0.95 9.43 -15.60
N ASP A 148 -0.17 8.40 -15.92
CA ASP A 148 0.98 8.51 -16.82
C ASP A 148 0.53 8.86 -18.24
N LEU A 149 -0.51 8.20 -18.74
CA LEU A 149 -1.09 8.51 -20.04
C LEU A 149 -1.59 9.96 -20.10
N ALA A 150 -2.26 10.45 -19.05
CA ALA A 150 -2.68 11.84 -18.97
C ALA A 150 -1.49 12.80 -19.04
N ARG A 151 -0.41 12.52 -18.30
CA ARG A 151 0.84 13.29 -18.33
C ARG A 151 1.49 13.30 -19.72
N MET A 152 1.56 12.12 -20.38
CA MET A 152 2.12 12.04 -21.74
C MET A 152 1.29 12.85 -22.74
N LYS A 153 -0.04 12.76 -22.66
CA LYS A 153 -0.94 13.58 -23.48
C LYS A 153 -0.72 15.08 -23.28
N GLN A 154 -0.52 15.53 -22.05
CA GLN A 154 -0.22 16.93 -21.77
C GLN A 154 1.14 17.35 -22.34
N ARG A 155 2.16 16.49 -22.29
CA ARG A 155 3.47 16.77 -22.91
C ARG A 155 3.36 16.97 -24.42
N VAL A 156 2.58 16.16 -25.12
CA VAL A 156 2.33 16.36 -26.56
C VAL A 156 1.63 17.71 -26.81
N LYS A 157 0.60 18.05 -26.03
CA LYS A 157 -0.08 19.35 -26.16
C LYS A 157 0.85 20.53 -25.88
N ALA A 158 1.70 20.41 -24.85
CA ALA A 158 2.69 21.43 -24.53
C ALA A 158 3.73 21.59 -25.65
N PHE A 159 4.15 20.47 -26.28
CA PHE A 159 5.01 20.51 -27.45
C PHE A 159 4.38 21.29 -28.61
N LEU A 160 3.12 20.99 -28.96
CA LEU A 160 2.41 21.70 -30.02
C LEU A 160 2.34 23.20 -29.72
N TYR A 161 1.97 23.58 -28.51
CA TYR A 161 1.89 24.98 -28.10
C TYR A 161 3.25 25.68 -28.14
N TYR A 162 4.32 24.99 -27.68
CA TYR A 162 5.67 25.55 -27.66
C TYR A 162 6.20 25.88 -29.06
N TYR A 163 5.83 25.09 -30.07
CA TYR A 163 6.22 25.31 -31.46
C TYR A 163 5.18 26.09 -32.27
N GLY A 164 4.14 26.65 -31.64
CA GLY A 164 3.12 27.44 -32.32
C GLY A 164 2.33 26.63 -33.35
N ILE A 165 2.15 25.33 -33.12
CA ILE A 165 1.43 24.43 -34.02
C ILE A 165 -0.05 24.48 -33.66
N ASP A 166 -0.86 25.12 -34.53
CA ASP A 166 -2.30 25.20 -34.36
C ASP A 166 -3.03 23.88 -34.72
N TYR A 167 -4.15 23.64 -34.06
CA TYR A 167 -5.01 22.52 -34.41
C TYR A 167 -5.79 22.83 -35.70
N PRO A 168 -5.85 21.91 -36.66
CA PRO A 168 -6.80 21.99 -37.78
C PRO A 168 -8.25 22.13 -37.29
N GLU A 169 -9.12 22.68 -38.12
CA GLU A 169 -10.51 22.96 -37.79
C GLU A 169 -11.22 21.72 -37.22
N GLU A 170 -10.97 20.57 -37.79
CA GLU A 170 -11.53 19.24 -37.35
C GLU A 170 -11.09 18.80 -35.95
N PHE A 171 -10.00 19.38 -35.41
CA PHE A 171 -9.45 19.06 -34.09
C PHE A 171 -9.50 20.22 -33.09
N GLN A 172 -10.23 21.28 -33.36
CA GLN A 172 -10.44 22.37 -32.41
C GLN A 172 -11.18 21.91 -31.16
N HIS A 173 -12.11 20.96 -31.29
CA HIS A 173 -12.85 20.42 -30.17
C HIS A 173 -12.06 19.29 -29.48
N SER A 174 -11.87 19.42 -28.16
CA SER A 174 -11.08 18.47 -27.36
C SER A 174 -11.59 17.02 -27.38
N GLY A 175 -12.87 16.80 -27.68
CA GLY A 175 -13.49 15.48 -27.81
C GLY A 175 -12.95 14.66 -29.01
N THR A 176 -12.36 15.34 -30.04
CA THR A 176 -11.76 14.68 -31.20
C THR A 176 -10.34 14.22 -30.95
N HIS A 177 -9.69 14.77 -29.90
CA HIS A 177 -8.30 14.48 -29.58
C HIS A 177 -8.12 13.00 -29.21
N TRP A 178 -6.95 12.48 -29.58
CA TRP A 178 -6.53 11.09 -29.33
C TRP A 178 -7.31 10.02 -30.12
N SER A 179 -8.18 10.43 -31.07
CA SER A 179 -8.75 9.56 -32.10
C SER A 179 -7.67 9.05 -33.06
N ARG A 180 -7.98 8.07 -33.90
CA ARG A 180 -7.05 7.64 -34.94
C ARG A 180 -6.68 8.75 -35.90
N ALA A 181 -7.67 9.56 -36.31
CA ALA A 181 -7.45 10.69 -37.21
C ALA A 181 -6.50 11.72 -36.56
N PHE A 182 -6.74 12.09 -35.30
CA PHE A 182 -5.87 13.00 -34.57
C PHE A 182 -4.43 12.46 -34.42
N MET A 183 -4.25 11.18 -34.08
CA MET A 183 -2.93 10.57 -34.01
C MET A 183 -2.23 10.51 -35.36
N ASN A 184 -2.98 10.27 -36.43
CA ASN A 184 -2.44 10.30 -37.78
C ASN A 184 -2.00 11.73 -38.19
N TRP A 185 -2.78 12.76 -37.87
CA TRP A 185 -2.40 14.15 -38.07
C TRP A 185 -1.13 14.48 -37.27
N LEU A 186 -1.03 14.13 -36.00
CA LEU A 186 0.17 14.36 -35.20
C LEU A 186 1.43 13.71 -35.81
N ARG A 187 1.31 12.53 -36.43
CA ARG A 187 2.45 11.82 -37.02
C ARG A 187 2.82 12.31 -38.40
N ASN A 188 1.84 12.61 -39.24
CA ASN A 188 2.05 12.80 -40.67
C ASN A 188 1.70 14.20 -41.14
N GLY A 189 0.90 14.94 -40.37
CA GLY A 189 0.48 16.30 -40.72
C GLY A 189 1.40 17.41 -40.18
N ILE A 190 2.23 17.10 -39.19
CA ILE A 190 3.16 18.06 -38.58
C ILE A 190 4.54 17.87 -39.17
N ARG A 191 5.11 19.00 -39.69
CA ARG A 191 6.50 19.04 -40.16
C ARG A 191 7.29 19.94 -39.23
N MET A 192 8.40 19.44 -38.76
CA MET A 192 9.37 20.21 -37.98
C MET A 192 10.50 20.68 -38.93
N ASP A 193 11.16 21.76 -38.54
CA ASP A 193 12.25 22.35 -39.34
C ASP A 193 13.49 21.47 -39.34
N THR A 194 13.67 20.62 -38.35
CA THR A 194 14.81 19.71 -38.21
C THR A 194 14.38 18.28 -37.99
N GLU A 195 15.27 17.34 -38.29
CA GLU A 195 15.08 15.91 -38.04
C GLU A 195 14.93 15.64 -36.53
N GLU A 196 15.71 16.33 -35.70
CA GLU A 196 15.67 16.18 -34.24
C GLU A 196 14.31 16.62 -33.67
N GLY A 197 13.72 17.71 -34.19
CA GLY A 197 12.38 18.14 -33.82
C GLY A 197 11.31 17.09 -34.13
N GLY A 198 11.40 16.52 -35.34
CA GLY A 198 10.53 15.42 -35.77
C GLY A 198 10.71 14.15 -34.91
N ALA A 199 11.95 13.79 -34.63
CA ALA A 199 12.26 12.67 -33.73
C ALA A 199 11.72 12.89 -32.31
N GLY A 200 11.84 14.12 -31.77
CA GLY A 200 11.29 14.48 -30.46
C GLY A 200 9.78 14.28 -30.38
N LEU A 201 9.03 14.76 -31.38
CA LEU A 201 7.58 14.53 -31.46
C LEU A 201 7.25 13.04 -31.57
N SER A 202 7.96 12.31 -32.43
CA SER A 202 7.74 10.87 -32.59
C SER A 202 7.89 10.11 -31.27
N LEU A 203 8.94 10.36 -30.49
CA LEU A 203 9.16 9.73 -29.18
C LEU A 203 8.03 10.02 -28.19
N LEU A 204 7.49 11.25 -28.17
CA LEU A 204 6.34 11.58 -27.34
C LEU A 204 5.10 10.81 -27.77
N LEU A 205 4.84 10.66 -29.06
CA LEU A 205 3.69 9.91 -29.59
C LEU A 205 3.83 8.42 -29.31
N ASP A 206 5.02 7.84 -29.49
CA ASP A 206 5.30 6.43 -29.17
C ASP A 206 5.08 6.15 -27.69
N SER A 207 5.45 7.10 -26.83
CA SER A 207 5.17 7.00 -25.38
C SER A 207 3.67 6.98 -25.10
N VAL A 208 2.87 7.83 -25.75
CA VAL A 208 1.41 7.83 -25.61
C VAL A 208 0.80 6.50 -26.07
N GLU A 209 1.23 5.98 -27.22
CA GLU A 209 0.72 4.71 -27.76
C GLU A 209 1.10 3.53 -26.87
N SER A 210 2.32 3.50 -26.35
CA SER A 210 2.78 2.48 -25.44
C SER A 210 1.95 2.47 -24.17
N GLN A 211 1.71 3.64 -23.55
CA GLN A 211 0.87 3.76 -22.35
C GLN A 211 -0.58 3.35 -22.62
N ARG A 212 -1.15 3.69 -23.78
CA ARG A 212 -2.49 3.24 -24.18
C ARG A 212 -2.57 1.72 -24.28
N ARG A 213 -1.56 1.07 -24.88
CA ARG A 213 -1.51 -0.40 -25.02
C ARG A 213 -1.46 -1.07 -23.63
N LEU A 214 -0.58 -0.59 -22.74
CA LEU A 214 -0.45 -1.14 -21.39
C LEU A 214 -1.74 -0.95 -20.57
N LEU A 215 -2.36 0.23 -20.67
CA LEU A 215 -3.63 0.50 -20.01
C LEU A 215 -4.76 -0.41 -20.50
N LEU A 216 -4.81 -0.67 -21.82
CA LEU A 216 -5.79 -1.60 -22.40
C LEU A 216 -5.56 -3.02 -21.89
N GLU A 217 -4.31 -3.46 -21.81
CA GLU A 217 -3.94 -4.78 -21.29
C GLU A 217 -4.34 -4.94 -19.83
N ALA A 218 -3.97 -3.99 -18.97
CA ALA A 218 -4.36 -3.99 -17.56
C ALA A 218 -5.90 -4.02 -17.40
N THR A 219 -6.62 -3.23 -18.21
CA THR A 219 -8.09 -3.20 -18.20
C THR A 219 -8.70 -4.52 -18.65
N ARG A 220 -8.10 -5.21 -19.62
CA ARG A 220 -8.55 -6.53 -20.07
C ARG A 220 -8.37 -7.59 -18.97
N LYS A 221 -7.25 -7.58 -18.26
CA LYS A 221 -6.99 -8.47 -17.13
C LYS A 221 -8.00 -8.25 -16.00
N LEU A 222 -8.30 -7.00 -15.65
CA LEU A 222 -9.33 -6.67 -14.65
C LEU A 222 -10.73 -7.09 -15.10
N ARG A 223 -11.05 -6.98 -16.40
CA ARG A 223 -12.32 -7.47 -16.94
C ARG A 223 -12.43 -9.00 -16.87
N ALA A 224 -11.32 -9.71 -17.07
CA ALA A 224 -11.31 -11.16 -16.88
C ALA A 224 -11.53 -11.52 -15.40
N LEU A 225 -10.87 -10.82 -14.48
CA LEU A 225 -11.06 -10.98 -13.04
C LEU A 225 -12.52 -10.77 -12.61
N SER A 226 -13.21 -9.74 -13.15
CA SER A 226 -14.62 -9.49 -12.81
C SER A 226 -15.58 -10.63 -13.18
N ARG A 227 -15.14 -11.58 -13.99
CA ARG A 227 -15.92 -12.74 -14.44
C ARG A 227 -15.45 -14.06 -13.79
N SER A 228 -14.45 -14.02 -12.95
CA SER A 228 -13.97 -15.21 -12.22
C SER A 228 -14.93 -15.57 -11.10
N ASP A 229 -14.96 -16.86 -10.73
CA ASP A 229 -15.91 -17.42 -9.75
C ASP A 229 -15.86 -16.71 -8.39
N GLY A 230 -14.67 -16.24 -7.95
CA GLY A 230 -14.50 -15.52 -6.68
C GLY A 230 -14.98 -14.08 -6.68
N TYR A 231 -15.31 -13.49 -7.87
CA TYR A 231 -15.66 -12.07 -8.01
C TYR A 231 -17.01 -11.83 -8.69
N ALA A 232 -17.45 -12.72 -9.57
CA ALA A 232 -18.57 -12.47 -10.48
C ALA A 232 -19.86 -12.06 -9.75
N THR A 233 -20.25 -12.78 -8.71
CA THR A 233 -21.50 -12.52 -7.98
C THR A 233 -21.50 -11.16 -7.30
N ASP A 234 -20.47 -10.86 -6.51
CA ASP A 234 -20.37 -9.60 -5.78
C ASP A 234 -20.10 -8.42 -6.72
N TYR A 235 -19.37 -8.68 -7.81
CA TYR A 235 -19.17 -7.70 -8.87
C TYR A 235 -20.48 -7.28 -9.53
N GLU A 236 -21.34 -8.21 -9.94
CA GLU A 236 -22.66 -7.90 -10.54
C GLU A 236 -23.57 -7.19 -9.54
N LEU A 237 -23.53 -7.57 -8.26
CA LEU A 237 -24.28 -6.89 -7.20
C LEU A 237 -23.85 -5.42 -7.08
N LEU A 238 -22.55 -5.14 -7.03
CA LEU A 238 -22.04 -3.77 -6.97
C LEU A 238 -22.37 -2.99 -8.27
N ARG A 239 -22.30 -3.64 -9.41
CA ARG A 239 -22.62 -3.03 -10.71
C ARG A 239 -24.09 -2.67 -10.87
N SER A 240 -24.99 -3.28 -10.12
CA SER A 240 -26.41 -2.91 -10.12
C SER A 240 -26.68 -1.51 -9.52
N VAL A 241 -25.73 -0.98 -8.74
CA VAL A 241 -25.84 0.36 -8.14
C VAL A 241 -25.45 1.42 -9.19
N PRO A 242 -26.34 2.38 -9.51
CA PRO A 242 -26.04 3.45 -10.45
C PRO A 242 -24.78 4.23 -10.04
N GLY A 243 -23.87 4.44 -11.00
CA GLY A 243 -22.60 5.14 -10.77
C GLY A 243 -21.41 4.24 -10.41
N ILE A 244 -21.64 2.99 -10.00
CA ILE A 244 -20.54 2.05 -9.76
C ILE A 244 -20.09 1.41 -11.08
N GLY A 245 -18.92 1.82 -11.57
CA GLY A 245 -18.27 1.26 -12.75
C GLY A 245 -17.45 0.00 -12.43
N MET A 246 -16.97 -0.69 -13.48
CA MET A 246 -16.15 -1.90 -13.34
C MET A 246 -14.94 -1.70 -12.40
N ILE A 247 -14.20 -0.62 -12.58
CA ILE A 247 -13.00 -0.37 -11.77
C ILE A 247 -13.38 -0.08 -10.32
N THR A 248 -14.41 0.73 -10.09
CA THR A 248 -14.89 1.04 -8.75
C THR A 248 -15.35 -0.22 -8.01
N ALA A 249 -16.13 -1.09 -8.68
CA ALA A 249 -16.59 -2.35 -8.10
C ALA A 249 -15.41 -3.24 -7.71
N LEU A 250 -14.46 -3.48 -8.62
CA LEU A 250 -13.29 -4.30 -8.32
C LEU A 250 -12.39 -3.68 -7.24
N SER A 251 -12.26 -2.35 -7.22
CA SER A 251 -11.50 -1.66 -6.16
C SER A 251 -12.16 -1.85 -4.80
N LEU A 252 -13.49 -1.71 -4.72
CA LEU A 252 -14.23 -1.95 -3.48
C LEU A 252 -14.05 -3.41 -3.01
N LEU A 253 -14.23 -4.38 -3.88
CA LEU A 253 -14.05 -5.80 -3.54
C LEU A 253 -12.62 -6.10 -3.05
N ALA A 254 -11.62 -5.59 -3.74
CA ALA A 254 -10.24 -5.80 -3.35
C ALA A 254 -9.85 -5.06 -2.05
N GLU A 255 -10.36 -3.86 -1.80
CA GLU A 255 -10.03 -3.12 -0.57
C GLU A 255 -10.85 -3.59 0.64
N LEU A 256 -12.10 -4.01 0.43
CA LEU A 256 -12.92 -4.55 1.51
C LEU A 256 -12.58 -6.00 1.84
N GLU A 257 -12.25 -6.82 0.85
CA GLU A 257 -11.99 -8.25 0.92
C GLU A 257 -13.20 -9.01 1.49
N ASP A 258 -13.39 -9.06 2.81
CA ASP A 258 -14.58 -9.59 3.46
C ASP A 258 -15.33 -8.49 4.20
N ILE A 259 -16.52 -8.16 3.71
CA ILE A 259 -17.36 -7.13 4.33
C ILE A 259 -17.78 -7.49 5.76
N ARG A 260 -17.82 -8.78 6.10
CA ARG A 260 -18.22 -9.28 7.44
C ARG A 260 -17.21 -8.95 8.53
N ARG A 261 -15.99 -8.52 8.17
CA ARG A 261 -14.99 -8.04 9.13
C ARG A 261 -15.37 -6.70 9.78
N PHE A 262 -16.34 -5.99 9.22
CA PHE A 262 -16.84 -4.75 9.80
C PHE A 262 -18.02 -5.03 10.71
N ALA A 263 -17.93 -4.62 11.98
CA ALA A 263 -18.95 -4.88 12.98
C ALA A 263 -20.31 -4.24 12.66
N ASN A 264 -20.31 -3.12 11.91
CA ASN A 264 -21.51 -2.40 11.49
C ASN A 264 -21.20 -1.47 10.30
N SER A 265 -22.24 -0.85 9.74
CA SER A 265 -22.17 0.09 8.61
C SER A 265 -21.32 1.33 8.91
N ASP A 266 -21.29 1.82 10.15
CA ASP A 266 -20.53 3.01 10.52
C ASP A 266 -19.02 2.74 10.46
N ARG A 267 -18.59 1.53 10.87
CA ARG A 267 -17.19 1.10 10.73
C ARG A 267 -16.78 0.97 9.27
N LEU A 268 -17.66 0.44 8.44
CA LEU A 268 -17.45 0.39 6.99
C LEU A 268 -17.38 1.80 6.40
N ALA A 269 -18.34 2.68 6.73
CA ALA A 269 -18.35 4.06 6.26
C ALA A 269 -17.09 4.83 6.68
N GLY A 270 -16.61 4.62 7.90
CA GLY A 270 -15.33 5.18 8.37
C GLY A 270 -14.15 4.68 7.57
N TYR A 271 -14.11 3.39 7.26
CA TYR A 271 -13.02 2.78 6.49
C TYR A 271 -12.94 3.31 5.06
N ILE A 272 -14.08 3.50 4.40
CA ILE A 272 -14.15 4.05 3.03
C ILE A 272 -14.17 5.59 2.97
N GLY A 273 -14.06 6.27 4.12
CA GLY A 273 -13.97 7.73 4.19
C GLY A 273 -15.28 8.48 4.00
N LEU A 274 -16.42 7.84 4.23
CA LEU A 274 -17.76 8.48 4.13
C LEU A 274 -18.21 9.17 5.43
N ILE A 275 -17.45 9.05 6.52
CA ILE A 275 -17.75 9.76 7.77
C ILE A 275 -17.08 11.13 7.73
N PRO A 276 -17.81 12.23 7.86
CA PRO A 276 -17.22 13.55 7.94
C PRO A 276 -16.33 13.70 9.18
N THR A 277 -15.17 14.30 9.02
CA THR A 277 -14.32 14.67 10.15
C THR A 277 -15.01 15.77 10.96
N SER A 278 -15.26 15.55 12.24
CA SER A 278 -15.78 16.57 13.15
C SER A 278 -14.63 17.14 13.98
N HIS A 279 -14.43 18.45 13.92
CA HIS A 279 -13.59 19.19 14.86
C HIS A 279 -14.49 20.09 15.71
N SER A 280 -14.85 19.63 16.91
CA SER A 280 -15.55 20.47 17.88
C SER A 280 -14.54 21.03 18.89
N THR A 281 -14.50 22.33 19.00
CA THR A 281 -13.79 23.05 20.08
C THR A 281 -14.79 23.97 20.78
N GLY A 282 -15.20 23.58 21.98
CA GLY A 282 -16.13 24.35 22.78
C GLY A 282 -17.49 24.58 22.09
N GLU A 283 -17.87 25.82 21.85
CA GLU A 283 -19.18 26.20 21.28
C GLU A 283 -19.24 26.13 19.73
N LYS A 284 -18.13 25.75 19.03
CA LYS A 284 -18.09 25.68 17.56
C LYS A 284 -17.95 24.24 17.10
N ASP A 285 -19.00 23.75 16.45
CA ASP A 285 -19.03 22.45 15.77
C ASP A 285 -18.70 22.65 14.28
N ASN A 286 -17.45 22.42 13.88
CA ASN A 286 -17.01 22.45 12.49
C ASN A 286 -17.07 21.04 11.92
N ARG A 287 -18.09 20.73 11.14
CA ARG A 287 -18.18 19.51 10.36
C ARG A 287 -17.43 19.72 9.06
N GLY A 288 -16.33 18.97 8.85
CA GLY A 288 -15.62 18.92 7.57
C GLY A 288 -16.54 18.43 6.45
N ARG A 289 -16.29 18.95 5.23
CA ARG A 289 -16.96 18.49 4.00
C ARG A 289 -16.31 17.21 3.49
#